data_0d5860e26d9384010cc0988d3768cbba
#
_entry.id   0d5860e26d9384010cc0988d3768cbba
#
_cell.length_a   1.000
_cell.length_b   1.000
_cell.length_c   1.000
_cell.angle_alpha   90.00
_cell.angle_beta   90.00
_cell.angle_gamma   90.00
#
_symmetry.space_group_name_H-M   'P 1'
#
loop_
_entity.id
_entity.type
_entity.pdbx_description
1 polymer ?
#
loop_
_entity_poly.entity_id
_entity_poly.type
_entity_poly.pdbx_seq_one_letter_code
_entity_poly.pdbx_strand_id
1 'polypeptide(L)'
;RGHHERWDGRGYPDGLAGLRIPEGARILAVADAWDVMTSDRPYAPALSHADALRELRRNRGGQFWPPAAAALERVVEAGALPDSAPVHAPAA
;
A
#
# COMPACT_ATOMS: atom_id res chain seq x y z
N ARG A 1 6.60 -15.60 -1.40
CA ARG A 1 5.28 -16.18 -1.70
C ARG A 1 4.24 -15.63 -0.75
N GLY A 2 3.05 -15.33 -1.23
CA GLY A 2 1.93 -14.89 -0.41
C GLY A 2 1.68 -13.41 -0.36
N HIS A 3 2.63 -12.56 -0.83
CA HIS A 3 2.42 -11.11 -0.80
C HIS A 3 1.41 -10.62 -1.84
N HIS A 4 1.02 -11.47 -2.79
CA HIS A 4 -0.07 -11.17 -3.72
C HIS A 4 -1.43 -11.62 -3.20
N GLU A 5 -1.46 -12.28 -2.05
CA GLU A 5 -2.73 -12.62 -1.42
C GLU A 5 -3.37 -11.36 -0.86
N ARG A 6 -4.68 -11.32 -0.88
CA ARG A 6 -5.45 -10.18 -0.38
C ARG A 6 -6.16 -10.58 0.91
N TRP A 7 -6.33 -9.62 1.79
CA TRP A 7 -7.05 -9.85 3.03
C TRP A 7 -8.44 -10.42 2.80
N ASP A 8 -9.13 -10.01 1.73
CA ASP A 8 -10.47 -10.46 1.39
C ASP A 8 -10.53 -11.81 0.67
N GLY A 9 -9.39 -12.45 0.42
CA GLY A 9 -9.34 -13.76 -0.23
C GLY A 9 -9.35 -13.72 -1.75
N ARG A 10 -9.27 -12.53 -2.35
CA ARG A 10 -9.32 -12.38 -3.81
C ARG A 10 -7.95 -12.36 -4.47
N GLY A 11 -6.90 -12.60 -3.71
CA GLY A 11 -5.54 -12.59 -4.23
C GLY A 11 -5.10 -13.95 -4.76
N TYR A 12 -3.81 -14.06 -5.00
CA TYR A 12 -3.20 -15.29 -5.53
C TYR A 12 -1.82 -15.50 -4.93
N PRO A 13 -1.25 -16.72 -4.96
CA PRO A 13 -1.68 -17.86 -5.76
C PRO A 13 -2.77 -18.72 -5.13
N ASP A 14 -2.94 -18.66 -3.82
CA ASP A 14 -3.78 -19.62 -3.11
C ASP A 14 -5.16 -19.09 -2.71
N GLY A 15 -5.42 -17.80 -2.91
CA GLY A 15 -6.68 -17.19 -2.50
C GLY A 15 -6.90 -17.21 -1.00
N LEU A 16 -5.82 -17.16 -0.23
CA LEU A 16 -5.90 -17.16 1.23
C LEU A 16 -6.54 -15.87 1.72
N ALA A 17 -7.28 -15.96 2.82
CA ALA A 17 -7.97 -14.82 3.39
C ALA A 17 -7.61 -14.65 4.86
N GLY A 18 -7.58 -13.41 5.30
CA GLY A 18 -7.43 -13.06 6.71
C GLY A 18 -6.17 -13.64 7.31
N LEU A 19 -6.32 -14.24 8.47
CA LEU A 19 -5.19 -14.77 9.23
C LEU A 19 -4.54 -16.00 8.59
N ARG A 20 -5.12 -16.52 7.52
CA ARG A 20 -4.48 -17.60 6.77
C ARG A 20 -3.33 -17.10 5.92
N ILE A 21 -3.27 -15.81 5.65
CA ILE A 21 -2.14 -15.18 4.97
C ILE A 21 -1.01 -15.02 5.99
N PRO A 22 0.23 -15.43 5.68
CA PRO A 22 1.35 -15.18 6.59
C PRO A 22 1.47 -13.72 6.96
N GLU A 23 1.80 -13.41 8.20
CA GLU A 23 1.84 -12.03 8.69
C GLU A 23 2.80 -11.17 7.87
N GLY A 24 3.99 -11.68 7.55
CA GLY A 24 4.94 -10.94 6.72
C GLY A 24 4.37 -10.59 5.36
N ALA A 25 3.59 -11.49 4.77
CA ALA A 25 2.95 -11.24 3.48
C ALA A 25 1.84 -10.17 3.60
N ARG A 26 1.13 -10.13 4.72
CA ARG A 26 0.11 -9.11 4.98
C ARG A 26 0.73 -7.72 5.07
N ILE A 27 1.88 -7.62 5.73
CA ILE A 27 2.61 -6.36 5.86
C ILE A 27 3.21 -5.94 4.53
N LEU A 28 3.85 -6.89 3.83
CA LEU A 28 4.48 -6.62 2.55
C LEU A 28 3.47 -6.16 1.50
N ALA A 29 2.26 -6.72 1.51
CA ALA A 29 1.23 -6.32 0.57
C ALA A 29 0.88 -4.84 0.68
N VAL A 30 0.81 -4.31 1.90
CA VAL A 30 0.55 -2.89 2.14
C VAL A 30 1.73 -2.03 1.66
N ALA A 31 2.96 -2.45 1.99
CA ALA A 31 4.15 -1.72 1.60
C ALA A 31 4.31 -1.68 0.07
N ASP A 32 4.08 -2.81 -0.60
CA ASP A 32 4.16 -2.89 -2.05
C ASP A 32 3.11 -1.99 -2.71
N ALA A 33 1.89 -2.00 -2.19
CA ALA A 33 0.83 -1.15 -2.73
C ALA A 33 1.16 0.33 -2.57
N TRP A 34 1.73 0.71 -1.43
CA TRP A 34 2.17 2.08 -1.21
C TRP A 34 3.24 2.49 -2.21
N ASP A 35 4.24 1.62 -2.40
CA ASP A 35 5.31 1.90 -3.35
C ASP A 35 4.78 2.07 -4.77
N VAL A 36 3.86 1.20 -5.19
CA VAL A 36 3.24 1.30 -6.51
C VAL A 36 2.48 2.61 -6.67
N MET A 37 1.72 3.00 -5.66
CA MET A 37 0.92 4.23 -5.73
C MET A 37 1.76 5.49 -5.73
N THR A 38 2.88 5.49 -5.03
CA THR A 38 3.69 6.70 -4.82
C THR A 38 4.92 6.78 -5.72
N SER A 39 5.10 5.84 -6.64
CA SER A 39 6.22 5.85 -7.59
C SER A 39 5.71 6.08 -9.00
N ASP A 40 6.45 6.87 -9.78
CA ASP A 40 6.12 7.08 -11.18
C ASP A 40 6.33 5.80 -11.98
N ARG A 41 5.37 5.54 -12.87
CA ARG A 41 5.44 4.41 -13.78
C ARG A 41 5.08 4.90 -15.17
N PRO A 42 5.52 4.20 -16.25
CA PRO A 42 5.28 4.67 -17.62
C PRO A 42 3.80 4.88 -17.96
N TYR A 43 2.91 4.17 -17.27
CA TYR A 43 1.47 4.20 -17.54
C TYR A 43 0.66 4.86 -16.44
N ALA A 44 1.31 5.33 -15.36
CA ALA A 44 0.60 5.95 -14.24
C ALA A 44 1.55 6.86 -13.45
N PRO A 45 1.23 8.13 -13.29
CA PRO A 45 2.03 9.03 -12.47
C PRO A 45 1.87 8.70 -10.99
N ALA A 46 2.86 9.08 -10.19
CA ALA A 46 2.83 8.89 -8.75
C ALA A 46 1.68 9.69 -8.13
N LEU A 47 0.98 9.07 -7.19
CA LEU A 47 0.01 9.78 -6.37
C LEU A 47 0.72 10.56 -5.27
N SER A 48 0.13 11.66 -4.84
CA SER A 48 0.55 12.32 -3.62
C SER A 48 0.30 11.42 -2.42
N HIS A 49 0.94 11.71 -1.28
CA HIS A 49 0.66 10.96 -0.06
C HIS A 49 -0.82 11.07 0.35
N ALA A 50 -1.42 12.25 0.16
CA ALA A 50 -2.83 12.44 0.50
C ALA A 50 -3.73 11.51 -0.33
N ASP A 51 -3.49 11.42 -1.63
CA ASP A 51 -4.29 10.57 -2.50
C ASP A 51 -4.02 9.09 -2.24
N ALA A 52 -2.77 8.73 -2.00
CA ALA A 52 -2.40 7.34 -1.68
C ALA A 52 -3.02 6.91 -0.34
N LEU A 53 -3.05 7.79 0.66
CA LEU A 53 -3.73 7.50 1.92
C LEU A 53 -5.22 7.27 1.73
N ARG A 54 -5.85 8.03 0.85
CA ARG A 54 -7.26 7.85 0.54
C ARG A 54 -7.52 6.46 -0.04
N GLU A 55 -6.68 6.02 -0.96
CA GLU A 55 -6.79 4.69 -1.54
C GLU A 55 -6.53 3.60 -0.51
N LEU A 56 -5.53 3.80 0.35
CA LEU A 56 -5.22 2.86 1.42
C LEU A 56 -6.41 2.68 2.36
N ARG A 57 -7.03 3.78 2.76
CA ARG A 57 -8.20 3.75 3.66
C ARG A 57 -9.39 3.06 3.00
N ARG A 58 -9.59 3.31 1.71
CA ARG A 58 -10.70 2.72 0.97
C ARG A 58 -10.59 1.20 0.89
N ASN A 59 -9.37 0.67 0.85
CA ASN A 59 -9.12 -0.75 0.70
C ASN A 59 -8.80 -1.47 2.02
N ARG A 60 -8.82 -0.75 3.13
CA ARG A 60 -8.60 -1.34 4.44
C ARG A 60 -9.77 -2.26 4.79
N GLY A 61 -9.46 -3.51 5.16
CA GLY A 61 -10.49 -4.50 5.43
C GLY A 61 -10.90 -5.28 4.19
N GLY A 62 -10.70 -4.74 2.99
CA GLY A 62 -10.88 -5.46 1.74
C GLY A 62 -9.57 -6.07 1.30
N GLN A 63 -8.77 -5.32 0.56
CA GLN A 63 -7.48 -5.79 0.07
C GLN A 63 -6.44 -5.91 1.19
N PHE A 64 -6.45 -4.98 2.15
CA PHE A 64 -5.38 -4.84 3.13
C PHE A 64 -5.80 -5.26 4.53
N TRP A 65 -4.86 -5.88 5.23
CA TRP A 65 -5.01 -6.20 6.65
C TRP A 65 -5.09 -4.89 7.45
N PRO A 66 -6.19 -4.67 8.19
CA PRO A 66 -6.40 -3.38 8.86
C PRO A 66 -5.25 -2.89 9.75
N PRO A 67 -4.62 -3.75 10.61
CA PRO A 67 -3.52 -3.25 11.43
C PRO A 67 -2.32 -2.76 10.62
N ALA A 68 -2.00 -3.42 9.50
CA ALA A 68 -0.87 -3.00 8.66
C ALA A 68 -1.18 -1.69 7.96
N ALA A 69 -2.39 -1.54 7.43
CA ALA A 69 -2.81 -0.30 6.79
C ALA A 69 -2.80 0.86 7.79
N ALA A 70 -3.31 0.63 9.00
CA ALA A 70 -3.33 1.64 10.05
C ALA A 70 -1.92 2.04 10.48
N ALA A 71 -1.00 1.08 10.56
CA ALA A 71 0.39 1.37 10.91
C ALA A 71 1.05 2.26 9.87
N LEU A 72 0.84 1.96 8.58
CA LEU A 72 1.40 2.77 7.51
C LEU A 72 0.81 4.18 7.52
N GLU A 73 -0.49 4.31 7.74
CA GLU A 73 -1.14 5.62 7.89
C GLU A 73 -0.44 6.46 8.94
N ARG A 74 -0.15 5.89 10.10
CA ARG A 74 0.52 6.62 11.18
C ARG A 74 1.90 7.09 10.77
N VAL A 75 2.65 6.25 10.07
CA VAL A 75 3.99 6.59 9.61
C VAL A 75 3.95 7.75 8.62
N VAL A 76 3.01 7.70 7.68
CA VAL A 76 2.87 8.76 6.66
C VAL A 76 2.39 10.06 7.29
N GLU A 77 1.41 10.00 8.18
CA GLU A 77 0.88 11.19 8.85
C GLU A 77 1.91 11.85 9.76
N ALA A 78 2.83 11.07 10.30
CA ALA A 78 3.93 11.60 11.11
C ALA A 78 5.04 12.23 10.25
N GLY A 79 4.94 12.14 8.93
CA GLY A 79 5.95 12.69 8.04
C GLY A 79 7.23 11.88 7.98
N ALA A 80 7.20 10.62 8.42
CA ALA A 80 8.38 9.77 8.47
C ALA A 80 8.80 9.24 7.10
N LEU A 81 7.90 9.30 6.11
CA LEU A 81 8.22 8.92 4.74
C LEU A 81 8.26 10.16 3.86
N PRO A 82 9.30 10.32 3.03
CA PRO A 82 9.33 11.44 2.10
C PRO A 82 8.24 11.29 1.04
N ASP A 83 7.61 12.41 0.68
CA ASP A 83 6.65 12.41 -0.41
C ASP A 83 7.42 12.45 -1.73
N SER A 84 7.30 11.40 -2.52
CA SER A 84 8.04 11.29 -3.76
C SER A 84 7.49 12.17 -4.89
N ALA A 85 6.23 12.56 -4.81
CA ALA A 85 5.62 13.38 -5.85
C ALA A 85 6.33 14.73 -6.06
N PRO A 86 6.67 15.50 -5.01
CA PRO A 86 7.39 16.76 -5.18
C PRO A 86 8.79 16.62 -5.74
N VAL A 87 9.37 15.45 -5.64
CA VAL A 87 10.73 15.22 -6.14
C VAL A 87 10.81 15.41 -7.66
N HIS A 88 9.72 15.15 -8.35
CA HIS A 88 9.69 15.26 -9.80
C HIS A 88 9.44 16.69 -10.28
N ALA A 89 8.68 17.45 -9.50
CA ALA A 89 8.37 18.83 -9.84
C ALA A 89 9.61 19.75 -9.86
N PRO A 90 10.50 19.65 -8.86
CA PRO A 90 11.65 20.57 -8.80
C PRO A 90 12.67 20.33 -9.91
N ALA A 91 12.52 19.27 -10.63
CA ALA A 91 13.39 19.06 -11.78
C ALA A 91 13.30 20.21 -12.76
N ALA A 92 12.29 21.00 -12.61
CA ALA A 92 12.12 22.19 -13.41
C ALA A 92 13.14 23.26 -13.07
#